data_705568b601377c5f371fae08610503d7
#
_entry.id   705568b601377c5f371fae08610503d7
#
_cell.length_a   1.000
_cell.length_b   1.000
_cell.length_c   1.000
_cell.angle_alpha   90.00
_cell.angle_beta   90.00
_cell.angle_gamma   90.00
#
_symmetry.space_group_name_H-M   'P 1'
#
loop_
_entity.id
_entity.type
_entity.pdbx_description
1 polymer ?
#
loop_
_entity_poly.entity_id
_entity_poly.type
_entity_poly.pdbx_seq_one_letter_code
_entity_poly.pdbx_strand_id
1 'polypeptide(L)'
;MRAARSLAITSICALIATVWADTPQGDLPQRRELQRAALTTSPDMEVITSISEIGKGETIPRHSHHGIETGYVLQGSMVQLPGQAPTMMATGSSFMNLRDVPHAGFTVVGDQPQKLLTVHVVDRGKPLYAWVK
;
A
#
# COMPACT_ATOMS: atom_id res chain seq x y z
N MET A 1 -59.08 -13.81 -44.10
CA MET A 1 -58.62 -13.86 -42.67
C MET A 1 -57.16 -14.11 -42.64
N ARG A 2 -56.35 -13.09 -42.32
CA ARG A 2 -54.92 -13.20 -42.19
C ARG A 2 -54.57 -13.01 -40.70
N ALA A 3 -53.99 -14.06 -40.08
CA ALA A 3 -53.52 -14.03 -38.69
C ALA A 3 -52.21 -13.33 -38.62
N ALA A 4 -52.13 -12.25 -37.82
CA ALA A 4 -50.90 -11.58 -37.49
C ALA A 4 -50.19 -12.35 -36.36
N ARG A 5 -48.96 -12.78 -36.62
CA ARG A 5 -48.05 -13.35 -35.59
C ARG A 5 -47.24 -12.22 -34.98
N SER A 6 -47.48 -11.93 -33.70
CA SER A 6 -46.63 -11.04 -32.91
C SER A 6 -45.35 -11.76 -32.53
N LEU A 7 -44.21 -11.21 -32.95
CA LEU A 7 -42.88 -11.60 -32.40
C LEU A 7 -42.66 -10.82 -31.12
N ALA A 8 -42.54 -11.53 -30.01
CA ALA A 8 -42.07 -10.99 -28.75
C ALA A 8 -40.54 -10.95 -28.78
N ILE A 9 -39.95 -9.76 -28.74
CA ILE A 9 -38.51 -9.54 -28.61
C ILE A 9 -38.22 -9.57 -27.13
N THR A 10 -37.58 -10.67 -26.67
CA THR A 10 -37.11 -10.79 -25.30
C THR A 10 -35.75 -10.08 -25.20
N SER A 11 -35.75 -8.90 -24.59
CA SER A 11 -34.54 -8.13 -24.34
C SER A 11 -33.77 -8.78 -23.17
N ILE A 12 -32.64 -9.41 -23.46
CA ILE A 12 -31.73 -9.95 -22.44
C ILE A 12 -30.84 -8.78 -21.98
N CYS A 13 -31.19 -8.18 -20.83
CA CYS A 13 -30.28 -7.27 -20.13
C CYS A 13 -29.13 -8.09 -19.51
N ALA A 14 -27.94 -8.07 -20.15
CA ALA A 14 -26.74 -8.60 -19.56
C ALA A 14 -26.29 -7.64 -18.46
N LEU A 15 -26.48 -8.05 -17.20
CA LEU A 15 -25.87 -7.39 -16.04
C LEU A 15 -24.36 -7.66 -16.12
N ILE A 16 -23.60 -6.64 -16.54
CA ILE A 16 -22.15 -6.63 -16.39
C ILE A 16 -21.91 -6.33 -14.91
N ALA A 17 -21.66 -7.38 -14.13
CA ALA A 17 -21.11 -7.25 -12.78
C ALA A 17 -19.68 -6.74 -12.93
N THR A 18 -19.46 -5.45 -12.69
CA THR A 18 -18.12 -4.90 -12.47
C THR A 18 -17.60 -5.51 -11.18
N VAL A 19 -16.72 -6.50 -11.30
CA VAL A 19 -15.93 -7.01 -10.18
C VAL A 19 -14.95 -5.89 -9.84
N TRP A 20 -15.28 -5.09 -8.83
CA TRP A 20 -14.32 -4.24 -8.17
C TRP A 20 -13.35 -5.20 -7.48
N ALA A 21 -12.11 -5.28 -7.98
CA ALA A 21 -11.04 -5.92 -7.24
C ALA A 21 -10.94 -5.15 -5.92
N ASP A 22 -11.34 -5.77 -4.82
CA ASP A 22 -11.14 -5.24 -3.48
C ASP A 22 -9.64 -4.99 -3.32
N THR A 23 -9.23 -3.71 -3.38
CA THR A 23 -7.93 -3.31 -2.87
C THR A 23 -7.90 -3.74 -1.40
N PRO A 24 -6.91 -4.53 -0.95
CA PRO A 24 -6.88 -4.97 0.43
C PRO A 24 -7.07 -3.77 1.34
N GLN A 25 -8.11 -3.79 2.16
CA GLN A 25 -8.49 -2.67 3.01
C GLN A 25 -7.30 -2.39 3.93
N GLY A 26 -6.62 -1.25 3.74
CA GLY A 26 -5.50 -0.84 4.57
C GLY A 26 -4.13 -0.77 3.89
N ASP A 27 -4.00 -0.99 2.58
CA ASP A 27 -2.72 -0.78 1.87
C ASP A 27 -2.54 0.69 1.46
N LEU A 28 -1.27 1.10 1.29
CA LEU A 28 -0.93 2.43 0.79
C LEU A 28 -1.06 2.48 -0.73
N PRO A 29 -1.76 3.49 -1.31
CA PRO A 29 -1.88 3.62 -2.76
C PRO A 29 -0.53 3.88 -3.46
N GLN A 30 0.44 4.43 -2.74
CA GLN A 30 1.80 4.69 -3.23
C GLN A 30 2.68 3.44 -3.26
N ARG A 31 2.26 2.33 -2.62
CA ARG A 31 3.02 1.10 -2.53
C ARG A 31 2.72 0.15 -3.69
N ARG A 32 3.76 -0.41 -4.24
CA ARG A 32 3.69 -1.53 -5.18
C ARG A 32 4.44 -2.73 -4.62
N GLU A 33 3.74 -3.81 -4.37
CA GLU A 33 4.35 -5.08 -3.97
C GLU A 33 5.15 -5.66 -5.14
N LEU A 34 6.36 -6.10 -4.85
CA LEU A 34 7.26 -6.74 -5.82
C LEU A 34 7.24 -8.27 -5.66
N GLN A 35 7.34 -8.73 -4.42
CA GLN A 35 7.44 -10.15 -4.08
C GLN A 35 6.79 -10.43 -2.73
N ARG A 36 6.28 -11.65 -2.58
CA ARG A 36 5.73 -12.19 -1.33
C ARG A 36 6.06 -13.68 -1.23
N ALA A 37 6.50 -14.12 -0.06
CA ALA A 37 6.74 -15.53 0.23
C ALA A 37 6.48 -15.84 1.70
N ALA A 38 5.89 -16.99 1.97
CA ALA A 38 5.82 -17.51 3.34
C ALA A 38 7.21 -17.97 3.81
N LEU A 39 7.48 -17.81 5.12
CA LEU A 39 8.69 -18.37 5.73
C LEU A 39 8.51 -19.88 5.94
N THR A 40 9.44 -20.69 5.43
CA THR A 40 9.35 -22.16 5.52
C THR A 40 9.43 -22.68 6.95
N THR A 41 10.19 -22.01 7.81
CA THR A 41 10.38 -22.36 9.24
C THR A 41 9.35 -21.70 10.17
N SER A 42 8.56 -20.76 9.67
CA SER A 42 7.53 -20.03 10.42
C SER A 42 6.34 -19.77 9.48
N PRO A 43 5.49 -20.76 9.23
CA PRO A 43 4.44 -20.67 8.19
C PRO A 43 3.37 -19.62 8.46
N ASP A 44 3.29 -19.13 9.72
CA ASP A 44 2.41 -18.04 10.13
C ASP A 44 3.00 -16.64 9.81
N MET A 45 4.21 -16.61 9.25
CA MET A 45 4.88 -15.38 8.85
C MET A 45 5.15 -15.36 7.36
N GLU A 46 5.28 -14.16 6.82
CA GLU A 46 5.62 -13.93 5.41
C GLU A 46 6.61 -12.78 5.26
N VAL A 47 7.35 -12.82 4.16
CA VAL A 47 8.21 -11.72 3.71
C VAL A 47 7.54 -11.03 2.53
N ILE A 48 7.48 -9.71 2.59
CA ILE A 48 6.91 -8.87 1.51
C ILE A 48 7.94 -7.82 1.13
N THR A 49 8.33 -7.79 -0.13
CA THR A 49 9.20 -6.74 -0.68
C THR A 49 8.36 -5.77 -1.51
N SER A 50 8.54 -4.48 -1.29
CA SER A 50 7.76 -3.43 -1.95
C SER A 50 8.62 -2.23 -2.36
N ILE A 51 8.14 -1.49 -3.34
CA ILE A 51 8.56 -0.12 -3.63
C ILE A 51 7.39 0.82 -3.36
N SER A 52 7.69 1.94 -2.70
CA SER A 52 6.77 3.07 -2.56
C SER A 52 7.38 4.31 -3.22
N GLU A 53 6.55 5.04 -3.93
CA GLU A 53 6.89 6.34 -4.52
C GLU A 53 5.89 7.37 -4.01
N ILE A 54 6.36 8.31 -3.20
CA ILE A 54 5.57 9.32 -2.51
C ILE A 54 5.89 10.68 -3.10
N GLY A 55 4.94 11.27 -3.78
CA GLY A 55 5.08 12.58 -4.43
C GLY A 55 4.99 13.74 -3.45
N LYS A 56 5.39 14.93 -3.94
CA LYS A 56 5.25 16.18 -3.18
C LYS A 56 3.80 16.40 -2.74
N GLY A 57 3.59 16.68 -1.47
CA GLY A 57 2.29 16.89 -0.85
C GLY A 57 1.60 15.62 -0.39
N GLU A 58 2.09 14.45 -0.79
CA GLU A 58 1.54 13.18 -0.33
C GLU A 58 2.04 12.82 1.07
N THR A 59 1.19 12.14 1.82
CA THR A 59 1.45 11.74 3.21
C THR A 59 1.42 10.23 3.34
N ILE A 60 2.39 9.68 4.07
CA ILE A 60 2.31 8.34 4.63
C ILE A 60 1.73 8.46 6.03
N PRO A 61 0.47 8.04 6.26
CA PRO A 61 -0.15 8.16 7.57
C PRO A 61 0.60 7.36 8.64
N ARG A 62 0.44 7.77 9.91
CA ARG A 62 1.03 7.06 11.04
C ARG A 62 0.43 5.66 11.17
N HIS A 63 1.28 4.66 11.28
CA HIS A 63 0.89 3.25 11.33
C HIS A 63 1.92 2.39 12.07
N SER A 64 1.58 1.13 12.27
CA SER A 64 2.50 0.06 12.69
C SER A 64 2.32 -1.16 11.80
N HIS A 65 3.19 -2.15 11.96
CA HIS A 65 3.09 -3.45 11.30
C HIS A 65 3.10 -4.58 12.33
N HIS A 66 2.37 -5.66 12.06
CA HIS A 66 2.43 -6.90 12.84
C HIS A 66 3.71 -7.70 12.52
N GLY A 67 4.85 -7.04 12.62
CA GLY A 67 6.16 -7.56 12.29
C GLY A 67 7.20 -6.45 12.13
N ILE A 68 8.33 -6.79 11.54
CA ILE A 68 9.43 -5.85 11.30
C ILE A 68 9.35 -5.34 9.86
N GLU A 69 9.54 -4.03 9.69
CA GLU A 69 9.85 -3.41 8.42
C GLU A 69 11.30 -2.94 8.43
N THR A 70 12.04 -3.23 7.37
CA THR A 70 13.30 -2.56 7.08
C THR A 70 13.23 -1.90 5.72
N GLY A 71 13.85 -0.74 5.56
CA GLY A 71 13.80 0.01 4.32
C GLY A 71 15.11 0.67 3.94
N TYR A 72 15.21 0.93 2.65
CA TYR A 72 16.33 1.65 2.05
C TYR A 72 15.79 2.77 1.16
N VAL A 73 16.37 3.96 1.29
CA VAL A 73 15.97 5.13 0.52
C VAL A 73 16.65 5.11 -0.85
N LEU A 74 15.89 4.77 -1.87
CA LEU A 74 16.35 4.77 -3.27
C LEU A 74 16.49 6.18 -3.83
N GLN A 75 15.56 7.08 -3.44
CA GLN A 75 15.59 8.50 -3.77
C GLN A 75 15.09 9.29 -2.56
N GLY A 76 15.96 10.18 -2.08
CA GLY A 76 15.67 11.03 -0.93
C GLY A 76 14.82 12.24 -1.29
N SER A 77 14.12 12.77 -0.28
CA SER A 77 13.37 14.03 -0.36
C SER A 77 13.30 14.70 1.01
N MET A 78 12.90 15.97 1.01
CA MET A 78 12.51 16.64 2.24
C MET A 78 11.16 16.10 2.71
N VAL A 79 11.10 15.67 3.96
CA VAL A 79 9.88 15.16 4.61
C VAL A 79 9.59 15.97 5.86
N GLN A 80 8.32 16.08 6.21
CA GLN A 80 7.87 16.83 7.37
C GLN A 80 6.93 15.98 8.23
N LEU A 81 7.29 15.81 9.50
CA LEU A 81 6.40 15.31 10.54
C LEU A 81 5.50 16.42 11.06
N PRO A 82 4.28 16.11 11.53
CA PRO A 82 3.38 17.13 12.11
C PRO A 82 4.06 17.96 13.20
N GLY A 83 4.00 19.27 13.09
CA GLY A 83 4.56 20.20 14.07
C GLY A 83 6.08 20.30 14.11
N GLN A 84 6.80 19.65 13.20
CA GLN A 84 8.26 19.69 13.10
C GLN A 84 8.72 20.44 11.85
N ALA A 85 9.97 20.90 11.87
CA ALA A 85 10.61 21.46 10.68
C ALA A 85 10.88 20.34 9.66
N PRO A 86 10.88 20.65 8.34
CA PRO A 86 11.26 19.69 7.32
C PRO A 86 12.68 19.15 7.55
N THR A 87 12.88 17.85 7.33
CA THR A 87 14.17 17.18 7.41
C THR A 87 14.44 16.39 6.14
N MET A 88 15.73 16.17 5.82
CA MET A 88 16.12 15.35 4.67
C MET A 88 16.08 13.87 5.04
N MET A 89 15.27 13.09 4.33
CA MET A 89 15.41 11.64 4.29
C MET A 89 16.32 11.29 3.10
N ALA A 90 17.61 11.10 3.36
CA ALA A 90 18.63 11.09 2.32
C ALA A 90 18.65 9.78 1.51
N THR A 91 18.94 9.90 0.21
CA THR A 91 19.26 8.73 -0.63
C THR A 91 20.39 7.92 0.00
N GLY A 92 20.27 6.59 0.01
CA GLY A 92 21.28 5.69 0.60
C GLY A 92 21.11 5.46 2.10
N SER A 93 20.22 6.19 2.79
CA SER A 93 19.90 5.90 4.18
C SER A 93 19.01 4.67 4.32
N SER A 94 19.06 4.03 5.49
CA SER A 94 18.22 2.89 5.83
C SER A 94 17.50 3.14 7.15
N PHE A 95 16.42 2.41 7.37
CA PHE A 95 15.65 2.45 8.60
C PHE A 95 15.13 1.07 8.97
N MET A 96 14.75 0.90 10.23
CA MET A 96 14.06 -0.29 10.72
C MET A 96 12.94 0.13 11.67
N ASN A 97 11.75 -0.39 11.43
CA ASN A 97 10.59 -0.22 12.27
C ASN A 97 10.26 -1.55 12.94
N LEU A 98 10.17 -1.54 14.26
CA LEU A 98 9.93 -2.74 15.05
C LEU A 98 8.44 -3.10 15.08
N ARG A 99 8.15 -4.36 15.37
CA ARG A 99 6.79 -4.90 15.51
C ARG A 99 5.94 -4.03 16.43
N ASP A 100 4.75 -3.67 15.96
CA ASP A 100 3.70 -2.94 16.67
C ASP A 100 4.11 -1.55 17.19
N VAL A 101 5.27 -1.03 16.76
CA VAL A 101 5.73 0.32 17.10
C VAL A 101 5.24 1.32 16.05
N PRO A 102 4.40 2.31 16.43
CA PRO A 102 3.93 3.32 15.50
C PRO A 102 5.04 4.20 14.93
N HIS A 103 5.04 4.36 13.62
CA HIS A 103 6.03 5.15 12.88
C HIS A 103 5.39 5.88 11.69
N ALA A 104 6.21 6.53 10.85
CA ALA A 104 5.79 7.40 9.76
C ALA A 104 4.95 8.59 10.24
N GLY A 105 3.91 8.96 9.52
CA GLY A 105 3.13 10.17 9.78
C GLY A 105 3.79 11.40 9.19
N PHE A 106 4.56 11.26 8.10
CA PHE A 106 5.23 12.36 7.42
C PHE A 106 4.58 12.69 6.08
N THR A 107 4.76 13.94 5.66
CA THR A 107 4.41 14.44 4.32
C THR A 107 5.69 14.74 3.54
N VAL A 108 5.74 14.38 2.26
CA VAL A 108 6.83 14.79 1.37
C VAL A 108 6.62 16.26 0.99
N VAL A 109 7.60 17.11 1.33
CA VAL A 109 7.56 18.55 1.06
C VAL A 109 8.63 19.00 0.07
N GLY A 110 9.57 18.12 -0.28
CA GLY A 110 10.57 18.35 -1.31
C GLY A 110 10.01 18.30 -2.72
N ASP A 111 10.74 18.84 -3.69
CA ASP A 111 10.32 18.86 -5.10
C ASP A 111 10.49 17.51 -5.80
N GLN A 112 11.36 16.64 -5.28
CA GLN A 112 11.56 15.28 -5.79
C GLN A 112 10.70 14.29 -4.99
N PRO A 113 10.12 13.26 -5.63
CA PRO A 113 9.42 12.22 -4.90
C PRO A 113 10.39 11.42 -4.02
N GLN A 114 9.90 10.98 -2.85
CA GLN A 114 10.58 10.01 -2.01
C GLN A 114 10.37 8.61 -2.56
N LYS A 115 11.45 7.84 -2.79
CA LYS A 115 11.34 6.42 -3.21
C LYS A 115 11.98 5.52 -2.18
N LEU A 116 11.22 4.53 -1.74
CA LEU A 116 11.61 3.58 -0.71
C LEU A 116 11.55 2.15 -1.27
N LEU A 117 12.59 1.37 -1.01
CA LEU A 117 12.51 -0.09 -1.07
C LEU A 117 12.27 -0.58 0.37
N THR A 118 11.24 -1.37 0.59
CA THR A 118 10.92 -1.92 1.91
C THR A 118 10.83 -3.44 1.87
N VAL A 119 11.25 -4.06 2.96
CA VAL A 119 11.06 -5.48 3.23
C VAL A 119 10.33 -5.61 4.57
N HIS A 120 9.19 -6.25 4.54
CA HIS A 120 8.41 -6.56 5.73
C HIS A 120 8.54 -8.05 6.06
N VAL A 121 8.78 -8.37 7.31
CA VAL A 121 8.68 -9.73 7.87
C VAL A 121 7.57 -9.68 8.89
N VAL A 122 6.38 -10.14 8.50
CA VAL A 122 5.12 -9.86 9.20
C VAL A 122 4.25 -11.11 9.34
N ASP A 123 3.25 -11.04 10.22
CA ASP A 123 2.26 -12.10 10.40
C ASP A 123 1.45 -12.26 9.11
N ARG A 124 1.37 -13.48 8.62
CA ARG A 124 0.61 -13.85 7.44
C ARG A 124 -0.89 -13.69 7.68
N GLY A 125 -1.60 -13.15 6.69
CA GLY A 125 -3.05 -12.97 6.75
C GLY A 125 -3.51 -11.80 7.62
N LYS A 126 -2.58 -10.99 8.14
CA LYS A 126 -2.89 -9.71 8.77
C LYS A 126 -2.78 -8.56 7.77
N PRO A 127 -3.54 -7.46 7.95
CA PRO A 127 -3.29 -6.23 7.18
C PRO A 127 -1.84 -5.78 7.34
N LEU A 128 -1.21 -5.34 6.23
CA LEU A 128 0.17 -4.86 6.30
C LEU A 128 0.30 -3.62 7.17
N TYR A 129 -0.69 -2.74 7.14
CA TYR A 129 -0.73 -1.49 7.90
C TYR A 129 -1.82 -1.54 8.98
N ALA A 130 -1.44 -1.33 10.23
CA ALA A 130 -2.34 -1.04 11.33
C ALA A 130 -2.32 0.48 11.59
N TRP A 131 -3.36 1.18 11.12
CA TRP A 131 -3.45 2.63 11.17
C TRP A 131 -3.61 3.16 12.59
N VAL A 132 -2.83 4.17 12.94
CA VAL A 132 -2.90 4.85 14.24
C VAL A 132 -3.70 6.14 14.07
N LYS A 133 -4.70 6.31 14.92
CA LYS A 133 -5.55 7.51 14.96
C LYS A 133 -4.87 8.64 15.74
#